data_fee3b5b949dbc2922bf4a42f41b4fad7
#
_entry.id   fee3b5b949dbc2922bf4a42f41b4fad7
#
_cell.length_a   1.000
_cell.length_b   1.000
_cell.length_c   1.000
_cell.angle_alpha   90.00
_cell.angle_beta   90.00
_cell.angle_gamma   90.00
#
_symmetry.space_group_name_H-M   'P 1'
#
loop_
_entity.id
_entity.type
_entity.pdbx_description
1 polymer ?
#
loop_
_entity_poly.entity_id
_entity_poly.type
_entity_poly.pdbx_seq_one_letter_code
_entity_poly.pdbx_strand_id
1 'polypeptide(L)'
;MVDYDSITGEVRSRKTAQGYADESSWARGQAWVLYGFAMCYRETGYERYLEQAEHIANWWLTQATMPEDGVPYWDFDAPNIPDEPRDASAAAIAASAFLELASFNTERSDEYLKVAEKTLASL
;
A
#
# COMPACT_ATOMS: atom_id res chain seq x y z
N MET A 1 0.50 8.36 11.00
CA MET A 1 -0.23 9.65 11.21
C MET A 1 0.74 10.68 11.72
N VAL A 2 0.69 11.89 11.18
CA VAL A 2 1.52 13.02 11.64
C VAL A 2 0.60 14.05 12.28
N ASP A 3 0.93 14.48 13.49
CA ASP A 3 0.23 15.52 14.23
C ASP A 3 1.01 16.83 14.11
N TYR A 4 0.35 17.88 13.63
CA TYR A 4 0.95 19.17 13.38
C TYR A 4 0.43 20.22 14.37
N ASP A 5 1.28 21.17 14.73
CA ASP A 5 0.83 22.37 15.41
C ASP A 5 -0.08 23.18 14.48
N SER A 6 -1.29 23.50 14.92
CA SER A 6 -2.29 24.18 14.10
C SER A 6 -1.96 25.65 13.81
N ILE A 7 -0.98 26.24 14.54
CA ILE A 7 -0.58 27.64 14.41
C ILE A 7 0.75 27.73 13.65
N THR A 8 1.74 26.91 14.03
CA THR A 8 3.10 27.01 13.47
C THR A 8 3.34 26.07 12.29
N GLY A 9 2.52 24.99 12.16
CA GLY A 9 2.74 23.94 11.15
C GLY A 9 3.85 22.96 11.52
N GLU A 10 4.46 23.09 12.69
CA GLU A 10 5.52 22.18 13.13
C GLU A 10 4.98 20.78 13.45
N VAL A 11 5.77 19.76 13.18
CA VAL A 11 5.43 18.38 13.53
C VAL A 11 5.56 18.19 15.05
N ARG A 12 4.43 17.91 15.71
CA ARG A 12 4.37 17.62 17.16
C ARG A 12 4.69 16.17 17.47
N SER A 13 4.14 15.25 16.67
CA SER A 13 4.36 13.82 16.86
C SER A 13 4.11 13.02 15.59
N ARG A 14 4.74 11.85 15.51
CA ARG A 14 4.47 10.82 14.52
C ARG A 14 4.00 9.57 15.25
N LYS A 15 2.80 9.08 14.94
CA LYS A 15 2.18 7.95 15.64
C LYS A 15 1.39 7.10 14.66
N THR A 16 1.29 5.82 14.97
CA THR A 16 0.24 5.02 14.39
C THR A 16 -1.08 5.21 15.15
N ALA A 17 -2.20 4.98 14.45
CA ALA A 17 -3.52 4.88 15.09
C ALA A 17 -4.02 3.44 15.11
N GLN A 18 -3.57 2.61 14.15
CA GLN A 18 -4.06 1.25 13.93
C GLN A 18 -2.94 0.23 13.68
N GLY A 19 -1.71 0.68 13.43
CA GLY A 19 -0.56 -0.19 13.24
C GLY A 19 -0.03 -0.78 14.55
N TYR A 20 0.83 -1.78 14.43
CA TYR A 20 1.46 -2.47 15.54
C TYR A 20 2.31 -1.52 16.42
N ALA A 21 3.10 -0.66 15.78
CA ALA A 21 3.95 0.33 16.45
C ALA A 21 4.05 1.61 15.63
N ASP A 22 4.55 2.70 16.23
CA ASP A 22 4.62 4.01 15.56
C ASP A 22 5.48 4.00 14.27
N GLU A 23 6.48 3.12 14.20
CA GLU A 23 7.36 2.94 13.04
C GLU A 23 7.00 1.68 12.21
N SER A 24 5.90 0.96 12.53
CA SER A 24 5.47 -0.20 11.77
C SER A 24 4.64 0.17 10.54
N SER A 25 4.48 -0.78 9.66
CA SER A 25 3.81 -0.61 8.37
C SER A 25 2.43 -1.28 8.38
N TRP A 26 1.42 -0.59 8.92
CA TRP A 26 0.04 -1.06 8.88
C TRP A 26 -0.43 -1.29 7.45
N ALA A 27 -0.78 -2.54 7.11
CA ALA A 27 -1.01 -2.96 5.73
C ALA A 27 -2.12 -2.17 5.02
N ARG A 28 -3.24 -1.92 5.69
CA ARG A 28 -4.35 -1.16 5.09
C ARG A 28 -3.99 0.30 4.84
N GLY A 29 -3.18 0.89 5.71
CA GLY A 29 -2.63 2.23 5.49
C GLY A 29 -1.77 2.30 4.24
N GLN A 30 -0.88 1.33 4.04
CA GLN A 30 -0.03 1.25 2.86
C GLN A 30 -0.85 1.02 1.57
N ALA A 31 -1.86 0.15 1.63
CA ALA A 31 -2.77 -0.09 0.50
C ALA A 31 -3.53 1.18 0.10
N TRP A 32 -4.04 1.96 1.06
CA TRP A 32 -4.71 3.24 0.79
C TRP A 32 -3.79 4.28 0.18
N VAL A 33 -2.53 4.35 0.62
CA VAL A 33 -1.55 5.29 0.04
C VAL A 33 -1.22 4.89 -1.40
N LEU A 34 -1.03 3.61 -1.68
CA LEU A 34 -0.82 3.10 -3.03
C LEU A 34 -1.99 3.47 -3.96
N TYR A 35 -3.22 3.14 -3.56
CA TYR A 35 -4.41 3.46 -4.34
C TYR A 35 -4.60 4.97 -4.51
N GLY A 36 -4.36 5.74 -3.45
CA GLY A 36 -4.50 7.20 -3.47
C GLY A 36 -3.59 7.87 -4.49
N PHE A 37 -2.32 7.47 -4.57
CA PHE A 37 -1.39 8.03 -5.56
C PHE A 37 -1.73 7.59 -6.99
N ALA A 38 -2.13 6.33 -7.21
CA ALA A 38 -2.61 5.86 -8.51
C ALA A 38 -3.83 6.67 -8.98
N MET A 39 -4.80 6.89 -8.09
CA MET A 39 -5.97 7.72 -8.36
C MET A 39 -5.59 9.18 -8.64
N CYS A 40 -4.66 9.76 -7.88
CA CYS A 40 -4.19 11.13 -8.12
C CYS A 40 -3.55 11.28 -9.51
N TYR A 41 -2.78 10.29 -9.95
CA TYR A 41 -2.22 10.28 -11.30
C TYR A 41 -3.34 10.21 -12.35
N ARG A 42 -4.29 9.29 -12.20
CA ARG A 42 -5.45 9.18 -13.11
C ARG A 42 -6.18 10.51 -13.29
N GLU A 43 -6.40 11.24 -12.20
CA GLU A 43 -7.20 12.48 -12.22
C GLU A 43 -6.41 13.70 -12.70
N THR A 44 -5.09 13.71 -12.53
CA THR A 44 -4.27 14.92 -12.77
C THR A 44 -3.27 14.79 -13.91
N GLY A 45 -2.84 13.58 -14.24
CA GLY A 45 -1.75 13.32 -15.20
C GLY A 45 -0.37 13.78 -14.71
N TYR A 46 -0.19 14.10 -13.43
CA TYR A 46 1.11 14.53 -12.92
C TYR A 46 2.02 13.33 -12.64
N GLU A 47 3.06 13.17 -13.45
CA GLU A 47 4.02 12.05 -13.40
C GLU A 47 4.54 11.74 -11.99
N ARG A 48 4.78 12.75 -11.18
CA ARG A 48 5.24 12.56 -9.78
C ARG A 48 4.29 11.68 -8.93
N TYR A 49 3.00 11.62 -9.26
CA TYR A 49 2.06 10.74 -8.58
C TYR A 49 2.20 9.30 -9.05
N LEU A 50 2.46 9.09 -10.35
CA LEU A 50 2.77 7.77 -10.88
C LEU A 50 4.08 7.24 -10.29
N GLU A 51 5.15 8.04 -10.31
CA GLU A 51 6.45 7.69 -9.71
C GLU A 51 6.29 7.27 -8.23
N GLN A 52 5.50 8.04 -7.47
CA GLN A 52 5.27 7.72 -6.06
C GLN A 52 4.43 6.44 -5.90
N ALA A 53 3.41 6.22 -6.73
CA ALA A 53 2.62 5.00 -6.70
C ALA A 53 3.50 3.78 -7.05
N GLU A 54 4.36 3.87 -8.04
CA GLU A 54 5.29 2.80 -8.41
C GLU A 54 6.34 2.51 -7.33
N HIS A 55 6.83 3.53 -6.63
CA HIS A 55 7.70 3.35 -5.46
C HIS A 55 6.99 2.54 -4.36
N ILE A 56 5.75 2.88 -4.05
CA ILE A 56 4.97 2.16 -3.03
C ILE A 56 4.62 0.74 -3.51
N ALA A 57 4.27 0.58 -4.79
CA ALA A 57 4.02 -0.73 -5.39
C ALA A 57 5.25 -1.63 -5.28
N ASN A 58 6.44 -1.10 -5.61
CA ASN A 58 7.69 -1.83 -5.48
C ASN A 58 7.98 -2.20 -4.03
N TRP A 59 7.82 -1.25 -3.10
CA TRP A 59 7.96 -1.53 -1.67
C TRP A 59 7.01 -2.65 -1.23
N TRP A 60 5.72 -2.59 -1.61
CA TRP A 60 4.72 -3.61 -1.29
C TRP A 60 5.13 -5.00 -1.78
N LEU A 61 5.57 -5.11 -3.03
CA LEU A 61 5.93 -6.38 -3.66
C LEU A 61 7.25 -6.99 -3.12
N THR A 62 8.11 -6.17 -2.53
CA THR A 62 9.42 -6.60 -2.01
C THR A 62 9.42 -6.89 -0.51
N GLN A 63 8.26 -6.78 0.16
CA GLN A 63 8.19 -7.09 1.59
C GLN A 63 8.45 -8.58 1.87
N ALA A 64 9.43 -8.87 2.72
CA ALA A 64 9.81 -10.24 3.07
C ALA A 64 8.67 -11.01 3.77
N THR A 65 7.76 -10.30 4.42
CA THR A 65 6.61 -10.87 5.13
C THR A 65 5.36 -10.99 4.25
N MET A 66 5.43 -10.58 2.97
CA MET A 66 4.30 -10.72 2.05
C MET A 66 4.08 -12.20 1.72
N PRO A 67 2.89 -12.75 2.02
CA PRO A 67 2.58 -14.13 1.66
C PRO A 67 2.45 -14.32 0.14
N GLU A 68 2.72 -15.55 -0.33
CA GLU A 68 2.67 -15.85 -1.76
C GLU A 68 1.32 -15.56 -2.42
N ASP A 69 0.21 -15.69 -1.68
CA ASP A 69 -1.14 -15.43 -2.18
C ASP A 69 -1.47 -13.94 -2.36
N GLY A 70 -0.59 -13.04 -1.93
CA GLY A 70 -0.77 -11.59 -2.05
C GLY A 70 -1.72 -10.97 -1.02
N VAL A 71 -2.23 -11.74 -0.05
CA VAL A 71 -3.03 -11.22 1.06
C VAL A 71 -2.11 -10.91 2.23
N PRO A 72 -1.85 -9.65 2.60
CA PRO A 72 -0.88 -9.29 3.63
C PRO A 72 -1.37 -9.64 5.04
N TYR A 73 -0.45 -9.72 5.99
CA TYR A 73 -0.81 -9.62 7.40
C TYR A 73 -1.30 -8.20 7.70
N TRP A 74 -2.02 -8.03 8.81
CA TRP A 74 -2.62 -6.74 9.21
C TRP A 74 -1.58 -5.61 9.38
N ASP A 75 -0.35 -5.98 9.73
CA ASP A 75 0.82 -5.11 9.77
C ASP A 75 2.04 -5.91 9.27
N PHE A 76 2.88 -5.32 8.44
CA PHE A 76 4.05 -6.00 7.87
C PHE A 76 5.13 -6.31 8.91
N ASP A 77 5.09 -5.60 10.05
CA ASP A 77 6.02 -5.74 11.17
C ASP A 77 5.35 -6.43 12.37
N ALA A 78 4.20 -7.08 12.18
CA ALA A 78 3.50 -7.79 13.26
C ALA A 78 4.40 -8.85 13.90
N PRO A 79 4.39 -8.98 15.25
CA PRO A 79 5.45 -9.69 15.97
C PRO A 79 5.42 -11.22 15.85
N ASN A 80 4.26 -11.79 15.52
CA ASN A 80 4.07 -13.24 15.50
C ASN A 80 3.85 -13.80 14.09
N ILE A 81 4.28 -13.10 13.03
CA ILE A 81 4.21 -13.67 11.67
C ILE A 81 4.96 -15.02 11.65
N PRO A 82 4.37 -16.11 11.11
CA PRO A 82 3.16 -16.17 10.28
C PRO A 82 1.82 -16.37 11.04
N ASP A 83 1.80 -16.40 12.35
CA ASP A 83 0.61 -16.67 13.18
C ASP A 83 -0.19 -15.38 13.48
N GLU A 84 -0.27 -14.47 12.51
CA GLU A 84 -0.99 -13.19 12.61
C GLU A 84 -2.21 -13.14 11.68
N PRO A 85 -3.24 -12.32 12.04
CA PRO A 85 -4.38 -12.11 11.16
C PRO A 85 -4.00 -11.54 9.80
N ARG A 86 -4.67 -12.01 8.75
CA ARG A 86 -4.53 -11.52 7.38
C ARG A 86 -5.53 -10.38 7.13
N ASP A 87 -5.13 -9.38 6.35
CA ASP A 87 -5.98 -8.23 6.01
C ASP A 87 -6.51 -8.32 4.57
N ALA A 88 -7.66 -8.99 4.41
CA ALA A 88 -8.35 -9.10 3.12
C ALA A 88 -8.77 -7.72 2.56
N SER A 89 -9.07 -6.76 3.44
CA SER A 89 -9.39 -5.39 3.02
C SER A 89 -8.18 -4.68 2.41
N ALA A 90 -7.00 -4.81 3.03
CA ALA A 90 -5.76 -4.29 2.46
C ALA A 90 -5.45 -4.94 1.11
N ALA A 91 -5.64 -6.26 0.99
CA ALA A 91 -5.45 -6.98 -0.26
C ALA A 91 -6.39 -6.48 -1.38
N ALA A 92 -7.68 -6.29 -1.09
CA ALA A 92 -8.65 -5.80 -2.07
C ALA A 92 -8.33 -4.36 -2.54
N ILE A 93 -7.93 -3.48 -1.62
CA ILE A 93 -7.52 -2.11 -1.95
C ILE A 93 -6.24 -2.11 -2.79
N ALA A 94 -5.23 -2.90 -2.40
CA ALA A 94 -3.99 -3.02 -3.16
C ALA A 94 -4.23 -3.61 -4.55
N ALA A 95 -5.06 -4.65 -4.69
CA ALA A 95 -5.42 -5.21 -5.99
C ALA A 95 -6.10 -4.16 -6.89
N SER A 96 -6.99 -3.32 -6.33
CA SER A 96 -7.59 -2.20 -7.07
C SER A 96 -6.53 -1.20 -7.54
N ALA A 97 -5.55 -0.89 -6.69
CA ALA A 97 -4.45 0.00 -7.06
C ALA A 97 -3.56 -0.60 -8.16
N PHE A 98 -3.25 -1.89 -8.09
CA PHE A 98 -2.48 -2.58 -9.13
C PHE A 98 -3.23 -2.64 -10.46
N LEU A 99 -4.57 -2.79 -10.47
CA LEU A 99 -5.37 -2.68 -11.69
C LEU A 99 -5.29 -1.27 -12.31
N GLU A 100 -5.35 -0.22 -11.48
CA GLU A 100 -5.13 1.15 -11.95
C GLU A 100 -3.74 1.32 -12.57
N LEU A 101 -2.67 0.89 -11.88
CA LEU A 101 -1.31 0.97 -12.39
C LEU A 101 -1.13 0.17 -13.69
N ALA A 102 -1.75 -1.01 -13.81
CA ALA A 102 -1.72 -1.81 -15.03
C ALA A 102 -2.36 -1.07 -16.22
N SER A 103 -3.38 -0.23 -15.97
CA SER A 103 -4.09 0.53 -17.01
C SER A 103 -3.30 1.70 -17.60
N PHE A 104 -2.22 2.15 -16.92
CA PHE A 104 -1.45 3.31 -17.36
C PHE A 104 -0.40 3.00 -18.45
N ASN A 105 -0.32 1.75 -18.92
CA ASN A 105 0.56 1.31 -20.01
C ASN A 105 2.05 1.59 -19.77
N THR A 106 2.49 1.41 -18.51
CA THR A 106 3.90 1.45 -18.15
C THR A 106 4.62 0.15 -18.51
N GLU A 107 5.94 0.11 -18.43
CA GLU A 107 6.73 -1.10 -18.65
C GLU A 107 6.35 -2.27 -17.70
N ARG A 108 5.75 -1.96 -16.54
CA ARG A 108 5.36 -2.93 -15.51
C ARG A 108 3.87 -3.28 -15.52
N SER A 109 3.09 -2.82 -16.49
CA SER A 109 1.64 -3.05 -16.54
C SER A 109 1.24 -4.53 -16.46
N ASP A 110 1.94 -5.41 -17.19
CA ASP A 110 1.69 -6.84 -17.15
C ASP A 110 2.01 -7.49 -15.79
N GLU A 111 3.03 -6.99 -15.10
CA GLU A 111 3.38 -7.42 -13.75
C GLU A 111 2.26 -7.03 -12.76
N TYR A 112 1.84 -5.77 -12.80
CA TYR A 112 0.78 -5.27 -11.92
C TYR A 112 -0.54 -6.00 -12.15
N LEU A 113 -0.90 -6.28 -13.39
CA LEU A 113 -2.10 -7.06 -13.71
C LEU A 113 -2.05 -8.46 -13.08
N LYS A 114 -0.94 -9.18 -13.23
CA LYS A 114 -0.75 -10.52 -12.63
C LYS A 114 -0.83 -10.50 -11.11
N VAL A 115 -0.27 -9.47 -10.47
CA VAL A 115 -0.35 -9.29 -9.02
C VAL A 115 -1.80 -9.11 -8.60
N ALA A 116 -2.54 -8.24 -9.27
CA ALA A 116 -3.95 -7.99 -8.97
C ALA A 116 -4.80 -9.26 -9.15
N GLU A 117 -4.66 -9.96 -10.26
CA GLU A 117 -5.38 -11.20 -10.54
C GLU A 117 -5.11 -12.28 -9.48
N LYS A 118 -3.83 -12.48 -9.13
CA LYS A 118 -3.42 -13.44 -8.11
C LYS A 118 -4.02 -13.10 -6.75
N THR A 119 -3.94 -11.84 -6.35
CA THR A 119 -4.48 -11.37 -5.07
C THR A 119 -6.00 -11.55 -5.00
N LEU A 120 -6.73 -11.15 -6.06
CA LEU A 120 -8.18 -11.29 -6.13
C LEU A 120 -8.64 -12.75 -6.15
N ALA A 121 -7.87 -13.64 -6.78
CA ALA A 121 -8.18 -15.07 -6.77
C ALA A 121 -7.98 -15.73 -5.39
N SER A 122 -7.29 -15.07 -4.48
CA SER A 122 -7.00 -15.56 -3.12
C SER A 122 -7.97 -15.03 -2.05
N LEU A 123 -8.83 -14.08 -2.41
CA LEU A 123 -9.88 -13.50 -1.55
C LEU A 123 -11.19 -14.26 -1.64
#